data_f78b84d82aceefb08577916a91e41780
#
_entry.id   f78b84d82aceefb08577916a91e41780
#
_cell.length_a   1.000
_cell.length_b   1.000
_cell.length_c   1.000
_cell.angle_alpha   90.00
_cell.angle_beta   90.00
_cell.angle_gamma   90.00
#
_symmetry.space_group_name_H-M   'P 1'
#
loop_
_entity.id
_entity.type
_entity.pdbx_description
1 polymer ?
#
loop_
_entity_poly.entity_id
_entity_poly.type
_entity_poly.pdbx_seq_one_letter_code
_entity_poly.pdbx_strand_id
1 'polypeptide(L)'
;ASEPSTADRYMSALESSGLSEVFVGEIKALDNAEEVCSAIYLGGKAQGSEADRIGVEYFCNEHLRGFKVLSEENYLQALEEAGLANEFVAGRQAIMNAEDVCDAIDKGGKAQGSEADRIGVEYYCHEYADAFGVLLVVDVSGSFTLVDAGEYGYLPDGARCEGEGGYSDISSSTAVVLVNSSGTQLARTTLDRGQVDGSSCVFQFTLPNVEEGADSDSYMLSVGRRGEVEYSFFQLSLFGPALSMGD
;
A
#
# COMPACT_ATOMS: atom_id res chain seq x y z
N ALA A 1 -56.75 -14.28 2.26
CA ALA A 1 -55.50 -13.85 1.56
C ALA A 1 -54.42 -14.80 2.03
N SER A 2 -53.70 -15.45 1.12
CA SER A 2 -52.49 -16.24 1.43
C SER A 2 -51.39 -15.31 1.90
N GLU A 3 -50.57 -15.73 2.86
CA GLU A 3 -49.38 -14.98 3.25
C GLU A 3 -48.43 -14.90 2.04
N PRO A 4 -47.72 -13.75 1.85
CA PRO A 4 -46.75 -13.61 0.78
C PRO A 4 -45.58 -14.61 0.95
N SER A 5 -45.10 -15.19 -0.15
CA SER A 5 -43.99 -16.11 -0.13
C SER A 5 -42.68 -15.42 0.31
N THR A 6 -41.64 -16.20 0.63
CA THR A 6 -40.31 -15.64 0.93
C THR A 6 -39.80 -14.85 -0.26
N ALA A 7 -40.01 -15.34 -1.48
CA ALA A 7 -39.65 -14.63 -2.70
C ALA A 7 -40.34 -13.28 -2.86
N ASP A 8 -41.68 -13.23 -2.60
CA ASP A 8 -42.44 -11.96 -2.67
C ASP A 8 -41.95 -10.93 -1.65
N ARG A 9 -41.59 -11.40 -0.45
CA ARG A 9 -41.07 -10.52 0.63
C ARG A 9 -39.64 -10.01 0.28
N TYR A 10 -38.80 -10.87 -0.27
CA TYR A 10 -37.46 -10.51 -0.73
C TYR A 10 -37.52 -9.45 -1.84
N MET A 11 -38.31 -9.69 -2.88
CA MET A 11 -38.52 -8.72 -3.96
C MET A 11 -39.05 -7.38 -3.46
N SER A 12 -39.97 -7.39 -2.54
CA SER A 12 -40.50 -6.15 -1.91
C SER A 12 -39.43 -5.42 -1.10
N ALA A 13 -38.53 -6.14 -0.44
CA ALA A 13 -37.40 -5.55 0.29
C ALA A 13 -36.37 -4.89 -0.66
N LEU A 14 -36.02 -5.54 -1.78
CA LEU A 14 -35.18 -4.94 -2.80
C LEU A 14 -35.79 -3.67 -3.39
N GLU A 15 -37.07 -3.68 -3.68
CA GLU A 15 -37.81 -2.51 -4.17
C GLU A 15 -37.79 -1.36 -3.17
N SER A 16 -38.06 -1.67 -1.88
CA SER A 16 -38.07 -0.69 -0.79
C SER A 16 -36.70 -0.06 -0.55
N SER A 17 -35.65 -0.79 -0.84
CA SER A 17 -34.23 -0.34 -0.73
C SER A 17 -33.73 0.34 -2.01
N GLY A 18 -34.55 0.49 -3.06
CA GLY A 18 -34.15 1.07 -4.34
C GLY A 18 -33.23 0.19 -5.18
N LEU A 19 -33.16 -1.11 -4.86
CA LEU A 19 -32.23 -2.07 -5.50
C LEU A 19 -32.93 -2.98 -6.53
N SER A 20 -34.17 -2.73 -6.86
CA SER A 20 -34.93 -3.54 -7.82
C SER A 20 -34.33 -3.56 -9.23
N GLU A 21 -33.58 -2.52 -9.61
CA GLU A 21 -32.94 -2.41 -10.91
C GLU A 21 -31.54 -3.06 -10.99
N VAL A 22 -30.99 -3.50 -9.85
CA VAL A 22 -29.67 -4.19 -9.78
C VAL A 22 -29.73 -5.52 -10.56
N PHE A 23 -30.88 -6.16 -10.57
CA PHE A 23 -31.09 -7.42 -11.27
C PHE A 23 -31.98 -7.27 -12.50
N VAL A 24 -31.63 -7.96 -13.56
CA VAL A 24 -32.48 -8.03 -14.78
C VAL A 24 -33.58 -9.07 -14.56
N GLY A 25 -34.56 -8.73 -13.69
CA GLY A 25 -35.76 -9.53 -13.40
C GLY A 25 -35.66 -10.38 -12.12
N GLU A 26 -36.84 -10.81 -11.65
CA GLU A 26 -37.04 -11.55 -10.40
C GLU A 26 -36.21 -12.86 -10.33
N ILE A 27 -36.14 -13.61 -11.43
CA ILE A 27 -35.40 -14.88 -11.47
C ILE A 27 -33.93 -14.65 -11.17
N LYS A 28 -33.31 -13.61 -11.72
CA LYS A 28 -31.91 -13.29 -11.47
C LYS A 28 -31.65 -12.85 -10.03
N ALA A 29 -32.58 -12.12 -9.42
CA ALA A 29 -32.48 -11.73 -8.03
C ALA A 29 -32.54 -12.96 -7.09
N LEU A 30 -33.44 -13.91 -7.38
CA LEU A 30 -33.57 -15.15 -6.61
C LEU A 30 -32.35 -16.06 -6.78
N ASP A 31 -31.89 -16.25 -8.02
CA ASP A 31 -30.67 -17.01 -8.33
C ASP A 31 -29.47 -16.45 -7.54
N ASN A 32 -29.29 -15.11 -7.55
CA ASN A 32 -28.22 -14.47 -6.78
C ASN A 32 -28.30 -14.73 -5.29
N ALA A 33 -29.48 -14.58 -4.69
CA ALA A 33 -29.67 -14.82 -3.26
C ALA A 33 -29.37 -16.28 -2.87
N GLU A 34 -29.76 -17.24 -3.70
CA GLU A 34 -29.47 -18.67 -3.51
C GLU A 34 -27.97 -18.95 -3.66
N GLU A 35 -27.31 -18.31 -4.63
CA GLU A 35 -25.87 -18.46 -4.89
C GLU A 35 -25.04 -17.93 -3.70
N VAL A 36 -25.34 -16.75 -3.20
CA VAL A 36 -24.69 -16.15 -2.03
C VAL A 36 -24.82 -17.05 -0.81
N CYS A 37 -26.04 -17.52 -0.49
CA CYS A 37 -26.28 -18.43 0.63
C CYS A 37 -25.51 -19.73 0.45
N SER A 38 -25.50 -20.32 -0.76
CA SER A 38 -24.80 -21.55 -1.07
C SER A 38 -23.29 -21.37 -0.87
N ALA A 39 -22.72 -20.27 -1.34
CA ALA A 39 -21.29 -19.94 -1.16
C ALA A 39 -20.92 -19.87 0.33
N ILE A 40 -21.75 -19.22 1.16
CA ILE A 40 -21.52 -19.11 2.61
C ILE A 40 -21.57 -20.50 3.27
N TYR A 41 -22.55 -21.33 2.93
CA TYR A 41 -22.66 -22.70 3.46
C TYR A 41 -21.49 -23.59 3.09
N LEU A 42 -20.85 -23.34 1.94
CA LEU A 42 -19.64 -24.03 1.50
C LEU A 42 -18.34 -23.52 2.15
N GLY A 43 -18.44 -22.58 3.09
CA GLY A 43 -17.34 -22.01 3.85
C GLY A 43 -16.78 -20.71 3.27
N GLY A 44 -17.48 -20.09 2.31
CA GLY A 44 -17.17 -18.73 1.81
C GLY A 44 -17.45 -17.66 2.86
N LYS A 45 -16.89 -16.47 2.64
CA LYS A 45 -17.11 -15.32 3.54
C LYS A 45 -18.54 -14.81 3.43
N ALA A 46 -19.14 -14.44 4.57
CA ALA A 46 -20.43 -13.79 4.63
C ALA A 46 -20.28 -12.29 4.33
N GLN A 47 -20.13 -11.96 3.07
CA GLN A 47 -19.96 -10.58 2.59
C GLN A 47 -20.50 -10.41 1.16
N GLY A 48 -20.80 -9.17 0.78
CA GLY A 48 -21.30 -8.84 -0.55
C GLY A 48 -21.98 -7.47 -0.58
N SER A 49 -22.77 -7.21 -1.61
CA SER A 49 -23.54 -5.98 -1.76
C SER A 49 -24.68 -5.88 -0.74
N GLU A 50 -25.35 -4.74 -0.68
CA GLU A 50 -26.58 -4.60 0.12
C GLU A 50 -27.70 -5.50 -0.43
N ALA A 51 -27.76 -5.75 -1.72
CA ALA A 51 -28.69 -6.69 -2.32
C ALA A 51 -28.43 -8.13 -1.83
N ASP A 52 -27.14 -8.53 -1.72
CA ASP A 52 -26.75 -9.83 -1.18
C ASP A 52 -27.09 -9.95 0.31
N ARG A 53 -26.90 -8.88 1.10
CA ARG A 53 -27.29 -8.82 2.50
C ARG A 53 -28.80 -9.07 2.66
N ILE A 54 -29.61 -8.43 1.81
CA ILE A 54 -31.06 -8.66 1.81
C ILE A 54 -31.36 -10.11 1.42
N GLY A 55 -30.66 -10.68 0.43
CA GLY A 55 -30.77 -12.09 0.08
C GLY A 55 -30.49 -13.01 1.28
N VAL A 56 -29.39 -12.78 1.99
CA VAL A 56 -29.04 -13.54 3.20
C VAL A 56 -30.12 -13.41 4.29
N GLU A 57 -30.69 -12.22 4.48
CA GLU A 57 -31.77 -11.99 5.46
C GLU A 57 -32.99 -12.88 5.21
N TYR A 58 -33.34 -13.12 3.95
CA TYR A 58 -34.54 -13.88 3.60
C TYR A 58 -34.32 -15.37 3.38
N PHE A 59 -33.14 -15.79 2.95
CA PHE A 59 -32.86 -17.17 2.53
C PHE A 59 -31.89 -17.93 3.43
N CYS A 60 -31.00 -17.23 4.18
CA CYS A 60 -30.05 -17.88 5.10
C CYS A 60 -29.71 -16.96 6.30
N ASN A 61 -30.73 -16.52 7.01
CA ASN A 61 -30.67 -15.44 7.98
C ASN A 61 -29.75 -15.74 9.20
N GLU A 62 -29.41 -16.98 9.46
CA GLU A 62 -28.44 -17.38 10.48
C GLU A 62 -27.04 -16.79 10.23
N HIS A 63 -26.72 -16.43 8.97
CA HIS A 63 -25.46 -15.80 8.59
C HIS A 63 -25.51 -14.27 8.59
N LEU A 64 -26.70 -13.66 8.79
CA LEU A 64 -26.88 -12.21 8.70
C LEU A 64 -26.03 -11.42 9.70
N ARG A 65 -25.84 -11.94 10.93
CA ARG A 65 -25.06 -11.26 11.97
C ARG A 65 -23.59 -11.05 11.63
N GLY A 66 -23.05 -11.88 10.76
CA GLY A 66 -21.64 -11.79 10.34
C GLY A 66 -21.49 -11.22 8.93
N PHE A 67 -22.59 -10.85 8.28
CA PHE A 67 -22.54 -10.39 6.90
C PHE A 67 -21.98 -8.98 6.79
N LYS A 68 -20.89 -8.83 6.00
CA LYS A 68 -20.23 -7.56 5.74
C LYS A 68 -20.73 -6.99 4.41
N VAL A 69 -21.35 -5.81 4.46
CA VAL A 69 -21.79 -5.11 3.25
C VAL A 69 -20.59 -4.40 2.62
N LEU A 70 -20.30 -4.71 1.36
CA LEU A 70 -19.27 -4.10 0.55
C LEU A 70 -19.89 -2.91 -0.21
N SER A 71 -19.58 -1.70 0.23
CA SER A 71 -20.05 -0.45 -0.36
C SER A 71 -18.95 0.60 -0.32
N GLU A 72 -19.04 1.62 -1.17
CA GLU A 72 -18.09 2.75 -1.16
C GLU A 72 -18.01 3.41 0.22
N GLU A 73 -19.16 3.60 0.91
CA GLU A 73 -19.21 4.20 2.23
C GLU A 73 -18.46 3.35 3.26
N ASN A 74 -18.71 2.03 3.27
CA ASN A 74 -18.03 1.10 4.18
C ASN A 74 -16.54 0.96 3.84
N TYR A 75 -16.15 1.05 2.57
CA TYR A 75 -14.75 1.10 2.16
C TYR A 75 -14.05 2.34 2.72
N LEU A 76 -14.63 3.52 2.53
CA LEU A 76 -14.06 4.77 3.05
C LEU A 76 -13.99 4.77 4.58
N GLN A 77 -14.99 4.20 5.25
CA GLN A 77 -14.97 4.01 6.70
C GLN A 77 -13.84 3.05 7.12
N ALA A 78 -13.63 1.95 6.40
CA ALA A 78 -12.55 1.00 6.70
C ALA A 78 -11.15 1.66 6.56
N LEU A 79 -10.95 2.52 5.56
CA LEU A 79 -9.73 3.32 5.43
C LEU A 79 -9.54 4.30 6.60
N GLU A 80 -10.61 4.93 7.07
CA GLU A 80 -10.57 5.84 8.23
C GLU A 80 -10.22 5.07 9.51
N GLU A 81 -10.85 3.93 9.76
CA GLU A 81 -10.56 3.05 10.91
C GLU A 81 -9.13 2.52 10.90
N ALA A 82 -8.56 2.27 9.71
CA ALA A 82 -7.17 1.88 9.54
C ALA A 82 -6.17 3.07 9.65
N GLY A 83 -6.66 4.32 9.73
CA GLY A 83 -5.82 5.51 9.76
C GLY A 83 -5.24 5.92 8.40
N LEU A 84 -5.74 5.34 7.31
CA LEU A 84 -5.24 5.50 5.94
C LEU A 84 -6.02 6.54 5.11
N ALA A 85 -7.06 7.16 5.67
CA ALA A 85 -7.89 8.13 4.96
C ALA A 85 -7.09 9.33 4.42
N ASN A 86 -5.97 9.68 5.07
CA ASN A 86 -5.10 10.80 4.67
C ASN A 86 -4.12 10.46 3.53
N GLU A 87 -4.02 9.21 3.12
CA GLU A 87 -3.20 8.82 1.95
C GLU A 87 -3.83 9.30 0.65
N PHE A 88 -5.11 9.62 0.67
CA PHE A 88 -5.86 10.10 -0.48
C PHE A 88 -6.32 11.54 -0.27
N VAL A 89 -6.23 12.36 -1.33
CA VAL A 89 -6.68 13.77 -1.28
C VAL A 89 -8.21 13.87 -1.11
N ALA A 90 -8.95 12.88 -1.60
CA ALA A 90 -10.40 12.79 -1.48
C ALA A 90 -10.86 11.32 -1.56
N GLY A 91 -12.02 11.01 -0.96
CA GLY A 91 -12.60 9.66 -1.00
C GLY A 91 -12.77 9.09 -2.42
N ARG A 92 -13.10 9.93 -3.41
CA ARG A 92 -13.17 9.51 -4.81
C ARG A 92 -11.84 9.00 -5.35
N GLN A 93 -10.71 9.57 -4.91
CA GLN A 93 -9.39 9.09 -5.34
C GLN A 93 -9.10 7.71 -4.74
N ALA A 94 -9.50 7.46 -3.49
CA ALA A 94 -9.38 6.15 -2.87
C ALA A 94 -10.17 5.09 -3.65
N ILE A 95 -11.42 5.42 -4.03
CA ILE A 95 -12.27 4.52 -4.83
C ILE A 95 -11.61 4.19 -6.18
N MET A 96 -11.16 5.21 -6.91
CA MET A 96 -10.47 5.01 -8.19
C MET A 96 -9.21 4.16 -8.04
N ASN A 97 -8.43 4.37 -6.98
CA ASN A 97 -7.25 3.54 -6.69
C ASN A 97 -7.63 2.07 -6.48
N ALA A 98 -8.68 1.79 -5.71
CA ALA A 98 -9.16 0.43 -5.48
C ALA A 98 -9.62 -0.24 -6.79
N GLU A 99 -10.35 0.48 -7.64
CA GLU A 99 -10.79 0.01 -8.95
C GLU A 99 -9.59 -0.27 -9.87
N ASP A 100 -8.59 0.61 -9.90
CA ASP A 100 -7.37 0.46 -10.72
C ASP A 100 -6.55 -0.76 -10.28
N VAL A 101 -6.44 -1.01 -8.97
CA VAL A 101 -5.76 -2.19 -8.41
C VAL A 101 -6.47 -3.48 -8.84
N CYS A 102 -7.79 -3.54 -8.68
CA CYS A 102 -8.59 -4.69 -9.12
C CYS A 102 -8.44 -4.94 -10.63
N ASP A 103 -8.55 -3.89 -11.43
CA ASP A 103 -8.37 -3.92 -12.89
C ASP A 103 -6.96 -4.43 -13.29
N ALA A 104 -5.93 -4.06 -12.54
CA ALA A 104 -4.57 -4.54 -12.77
C ALA A 104 -4.45 -6.04 -12.48
N ILE A 105 -5.04 -6.52 -11.38
CA ILE A 105 -5.05 -7.94 -11.02
C ILE A 105 -5.80 -8.76 -12.08
N ASP A 106 -6.97 -8.32 -12.52
CA ASP A 106 -7.78 -8.96 -13.56
C ASP A 106 -7.04 -9.11 -14.90
N LYS A 107 -6.16 -8.15 -15.20
CA LYS A 107 -5.30 -8.18 -16.40
C LYS A 107 -4.05 -9.04 -16.23
N GLY A 108 -3.94 -9.79 -15.13
CA GLY A 108 -2.84 -10.71 -14.84
C GLY A 108 -1.67 -10.09 -14.08
N GLY A 109 -1.88 -8.90 -13.48
CA GLY A 109 -0.95 -8.31 -12.52
C GLY A 109 -0.89 -9.12 -11.22
N LYS A 110 0.12 -8.84 -10.39
CA LYS A 110 0.23 -9.49 -9.08
C LYS A 110 -0.78 -8.91 -8.10
N ALA A 111 -1.39 -9.78 -7.30
CA ALA A 111 -2.26 -9.40 -6.19
C ALA A 111 -1.40 -8.96 -4.99
N GLN A 112 -0.87 -7.76 -5.05
CA GLN A 112 -0.03 -7.17 -3.99
C GLN A 112 -0.04 -5.65 -4.06
N GLY A 113 0.19 -4.98 -2.92
CA GLY A 113 0.23 -3.53 -2.82
C GLY A 113 0.28 -3.06 -1.38
N SER A 114 -0.10 -1.82 -1.13
CA SER A 114 -0.19 -1.22 0.19
C SER A 114 -1.33 -1.82 1.03
N GLU A 115 -1.39 -1.48 2.31
CA GLU A 115 -2.53 -1.85 3.16
C GLU A 115 -3.84 -1.19 2.67
N ALA A 116 -3.77 0.02 2.12
CA ALA A 116 -4.93 0.67 1.51
C ALA A 116 -5.43 -0.12 0.28
N ASP A 117 -4.52 -0.63 -0.54
CA ASP A 117 -4.87 -1.49 -1.68
C ASP A 117 -5.48 -2.81 -1.23
N ARG A 118 -4.97 -3.42 -0.16
CA ARG A 118 -5.56 -4.62 0.43
C ARG A 118 -7.01 -4.39 0.86
N ILE A 119 -7.26 -3.27 1.54
CA ILE A 119 -8.64 -2.89 1.92
C ILE A 119 -9.47 -2.66 0.64
N GLY A 120 -8.92 -2.00 -0.38
CA GLY A 120 -9.58 -1.81 -1.67
C GLY A 120 -9.98 -3.13 -2.33
N VAL A 121 -9.04 -4.07 -2.42
CA VAL A 121 -9.29 -5.42 -2.96
C VAL A 121 -10.37 -6.16 -2.17
N GLU A 122 -10.41 -6.03 -0.84
CA GLU A 122 -11.43 -6.64 -0.01
C GLU A 122 -12.85 -6.14 -0.32
N TYR A 123 -13.00 -4.89 -0.80
CA TYR A 123 -14.28 -4.27 -1.10
C TYR A 123 -14.68 -4.32 -2.57
N TYR A 124 -13.73 -4.32 -3.50
CA TYR A 124 -14.00 -4.18 -4.94
C TYR A 124 -13.75 -5.45 -5.75
N CYS A 125 -12.81 -6.31 -5.31
CA CYS A 125 -12.52 -7.57 -5.97
C CYS A 125 -12.11 -8.63 -4.93
N HIS A 126 -13.01 -8.91 -4.01
CA HIS A 126 -12.80 -9.72 -2.81
C HIS A 126 -12.33 -11.16 -3.10
N GLU A 127 -12.53 -11.67 -4.29
CA GLU A 127 -12.03 -12.98 -4.74
C GLU A 127 -10.49 -13.06 -4.68
N TYR A 128 -9.81 -11.92 -4.76
CA TYR A 128 -8.35 -11.83 -4.64
C TYR A 128 -7.85 -11.53 -3.22
N ALA A 129 -8.75 -11.19 -2.29
CA ALA A 129 -8.37 -10.71 -0.96
C ALA A 129 -7.53 -11.70 -0.15
N ASP A 130 -7.81 -13.01 -0.26
CA ASP A 130 -7.05 -14.04 0.46
C ASP A 130 -5.65 -14.29 -0.13
N ALA A 131 -5.44 -13.93 -1.40
CA ALA A 131 -4.17 -14.05 -2.09
C ALA A 131 -3.37 -12.74 -2.12
N PHE A 132 -3.97 -11.62 -1.63
CA PHE A 132 -3.34 -10.31 -1.71
C PHE A 132 -2.20 -10.17 -0.70
N GLY A 133 -1.00 -9.86 -1.22
CA GLY A 133 0.20 -9.62 -0.41
C GLY A 133 0.34 -8.14 -0.06
N VAL A 134 0.35 -7.81 1.23
CA VAL A 134 0.65 -6.44 1.66
C VAL A 134 2.16 -6.22 1.61
N LEU A 135 2.57 -5.20 0.87
CA LEU A 135 3.97 -4.77 0.80
C LEU A 135 4.29 -3.89 2.02
N LEU A 136 5.43 -4.12 2.62
CA LEU A 136 5.93 -3.25 3.68
C LEU A 136 6.40 -1.93 3.06
N VAL A 137 5.98 -0.81 3.67
CA VAL A 137 6.42 0.54 3.31
C VAL A 137 7.14 1.13 4.52
N VAL A 138 8.39 1.55 4.33
CA VAL A 138 9.23 2.07 5.41
C VAL A 138 9.98 3.33 4.98
N ASP A 139 10.24 4.22 5.93
CA ASP A 139 11.23 5.28 5.74
C ASP A 139 12.62 4.71 6.00
N VAL A 140 13.49 4.78 5.01
CA VAL A 140 14.86 4.28 5.11
C VAL A 140 15.79 5.43 5.47
N SER A 141 16.27 5.43 6.73
CA SER A 141 17.29 6.36 7.20
C SER A 141 18.70 5.78 7.03
N GLY A 142 19.63 6.58 6.53
CA GLY A 142 20.99 6.16 6.30
C GLY A 142 22.01 7.28 6.47
N SER A 143 23.28 6.93 6.29
CA SER A 143 24.40 7.87 6.40
C SER A 143 25.38 7.75 5.23
N PHE A 144 25.99 8.87 4.87
CA PHE A 144 27.11 8.94 3.96
C PHE A 144 28.27 9.65 4.65
N THR A 145 29.42 9.00 4.71
CA THR A 145 30.61 9.46 5.44
C THR A 145 31.75 9.75 4.47
N LEU A 146 32.28 10.96 4.49
CA LEU A 146 33.54 11.29 3.87
C LEU A 146 34.65 11.18 4.93
N VAL A 147 35.62 10.33 4.66
CA VAL A 147 36.79 10.14 5.54
C VAL A 147 37.98 10.94 4.95
N ASP A 148 38.39 11.96 5.64
CA ASP A 148 39.60 12.73 5.29
C ASP A 148 40.22 13.34 6.57
N ALA A 149 41.16 12.62 7.13
CA ALA A 149 41.85 13.03 8.36
C ALA A 149 42.63 14.34 8.23
N GLY A 150 43.03 14.71 7.01
CA GLY A 150 43.74 15.95 6.76
C GLY A 150 42.87 17.18 6.75
N GLU A 151 41.61 17.03 6.35
CA GLU A 151 40.66 18.13 6.18
C GLU A 151 39.78 18.33 7.46
N TYR A 152 39.17 17.24 7.97
CA TYR A 152 38.20 17.33 9.05
C TYR A 152 38.80 17.19 10.45
N GLY A 153 39.96 16.58 10.58
CA GLY A 153 40.59 16.30 11.90
C GLY A 153 41.00 17.54 12.70
N TYR A 154 40.93 18.74 12.12
CA TYR A 154 41.19 20.02 12.83
C TYR A 154 39.90 20.74 13.28
N LEU A 155 38.74 20.27 12.84
CA LEU A 155 37.46 20.87 13.20
C LEU A 155 36.88 20.19 14.46
N PRO A 156 36.15 20.92 15.28
CA PRO A 156 35.50 20.32 16.45
C PRO A 156 34.32 19.43 16.00
N ASP A 157 34.08 18.35 16.74
CA ASP A 157 32.94 17.48 16.51
C ASP A 157 31.62 18.29 16.49
N GLY A 158 30.72 17.94 15.58
CA GLY A 158 29.46 18.64 15.34
C GLY A 158 29.60 19.93 14.52
N ALA A 159 30.81 20.36 14.13
CA ALA A 159 30.98 21.47 13.21
C ALA A 159 30.39 21.10 11.83
N ARG A 160 29.91 22.10 11.10
CA ARG A 160 29.43 21.89 9.73
C ARG A 160 30.61 21.58 8.81
N CYS A 161 30.37 20.63 7.92
CA CYS A 161 31.32 20.25 6.89
C CYS A 161 30.62 19.99 5.56
N GLU A 162 31.37 20.05 4.49
CA GLU A 162 30.99 19.70 3.12
C GLU A 162 32.17 18.98 2.47
N GLY A 163 31.97 18.35 1.32
CA GLY A 163 33.05 17.75 0.59
C GLY A 163 33.98 18.80 -0.01
N GLU A 164 35.29 18.56 0.06
CA GLU A 164 36.33 19.42 -0.49
C GLU A 164 37.21 18.70 -1.52
N GLY A 165 38.02 19.42 -2.25
CA GLY A 165 38.90 18.87 -3.24
C GLY A 165 38.19 17.99 -4.26
N GLY A 166 38.53 16.71 -4.32
CA GLY A 166 37.93 15.70 -5.18
C GLY A 166 36.49 15.36 -4.82
N TYR A 167 35.96 15.82 -3.68
CA TYR A 167 34.61 15.56 -3.15
C TYR A 167 33.74 16.82 -3.08
N SER A 168 34.15 17.92 -3.72
CA SER A 168 33.47 19.22 -3.68
C SER A 168 32.03 19.18 -4.23
N ASP A 169 31.61 18.09 -4.87
CA ASP A 169 30.27 17.82 -5.33
C ASP A 169 29.36 17.21 -4.24
N ILE A 170 29.92 16.89 -3.05
CA ILE A 170 29.16 16.33 -1.92
C ILE A 170 28.78 17.45 -0.93
N SER A 171 27.51 17.69 -0.82
CA SER A 171 26.91 18.70 0.05
C SER A 171 25.50 18.35 0.44
N SER A 172 24.83 19.16 1.23
CA SER A 172 23.42 18.97 1.58
C SER A 172 22.44 19.03 0.39
N SER A 173 22.89 19.37 -0.81
CA SER A 173 22.11 19.33 -2.04
C SER A 173 22.37 18.07 -2.89
N THR A 174 23.28 17.21 -2.46
CA THR A 174 23.63 15.99 -3.19
C THR A 174 22.48 15.00 -3.12
N ALA A 175 22.01 14.55 -4.29
CA ALA A 175 20.90 13.62 -4.38
C ALA A 175 21.27 12.22 -3.88
N VAL A 176 20.35 11.61 -3.16
CA VAL A 176 20.35 10.18 -2.82
C VAL A 176 19.18 9.54 -3.56
N VAL A 177 19.47 8.52 -4.36
CA VAL A 177 18.48 7.87 -5.24
C VAL A 177 18.51 6.38 -4.99
N LEU A 178 17.34 5.80 -4.84
CA LEU A 178 17.12 4.37 -4.74
C LEU A 178 16.38 3.89 -5.98
N VAL A 179 16.90 2.87 -6.64
CA VAL A 179 16.26 2.22 -7.78
C VAL A 179 16.14 0.72 -7.53
N ASN A 180 15.20 0.06 -8.20
CA ASN A 180 15.11 -1.39 -8.20
C ASN A 180 16.05 -2.02 -9.24
N SER A 181 16.07 -3.35 -9.31
CA SER A 181 16.89 -4.11 -10.28
C SER A 181 16.54 -3.83 -11.74
N SER A 182 15.37 -3.31 -12.05
CA SER A 182 14.97 -2.87 -13.39
C SER A 182 15.38 -1.43 -13.73
N GLY A 183 15.98 -0.71 -12.77
CA GLY A 183 16.38 0.70 -12.92
C GLY A 183 15.23 1.69 -12.69
N THR A 184 14.08 1.23 -12.18
CA THR A 184 12.97 2.13 -11.82
C THR A 184 13.29 2.85 -10.50
N GLN A 185 13.18 4.18 -10.50
CA GLN A 185 13.39 4.98 -9.29
C GLN A 185 12.24 4.74 -8.31
N LEU A 186 12.59 4.27 -7.11
CA LEU A 186 11.64 3.99 -6.02
C LEU A 186 11.54 5.17 -5.06
N ALA A 187 12.67 5.74 -4.67
CA ALA A 187 12.70 6.89 -3.76
C ALA A 187 13.85 7.84 -4.11
N ARG A 188 13.71 9.10 -3.71
CA ARG A 188 14.73 10.12 -3.86
C ARG A 188 14.65 11.13 -2.72
N THR A 189 15.84 11.52 -2.24
CA THR A 189 16.02 12.60 -1.27
C THR A 189 17.33 13.35 -1.53
N THR A 190 17.75 14.18 -0.61
CA THR A 190 19.10 14.79 -0.60
C THR A 190 19.78 14.47 0.73
N LEU A 191 21.08 14.55 0.76
CA LEU A 191 21.83 14.52 2.01
C LEU A 191 21.40 15.70 2.92
N ASP A 192 21.38 15.47 4.20
CA ASP A 192 21.28 16.53 5.21
C ASP A 192 22.61 17.32 5.29
N ARG A 193 22.67 18.29 6.19
CA ARG A 193 23.91 19.02 6.41
C ARG A 193 24.96 18.14 7.04
N GLY A 194 26.17 18.13 6.46
CA GLY A 194 27.31 17.40 7.00
C GLY A 194 27.72 17.92 8.37
N GLN A 195 28.10 17.00 9.24
CA GLN A 195 28.62 17.25 10.58
C GLN A 195 29.93 16.49 10.77
N VAL A 196 30.92 17.14 11.36
CA VAL A 196 32.21 16.53 11.70
C VAL A 196 32.01 15.53 12.82
N ASP A 197 32.54 14.33 12.60
CA ASP A 197 32.68 13.28 13.62
C ASP A 197 34.11 12.71 13.53
N GLY A 198 34.96 13.09 14.47
CA GLY A 198 36.37 12.78 14.45
C GLY A 198 37.09 13.35 13.22
N SER A 199 37.58 12.48 12.36
CA SER A 199 38.27 12.83 11.11
C SER A 199 37.36 12.70 9.88
N SER A 200 36.07 12.71 10.05
CA SER A 200 35.11 12.45 8.99
C SER A 200 34.02 13.53 8.93
N CYS A 201 33.45 13.70 7.74
CA CYS A 201 32.24 14.48 7.54
C CYS A 201 31.06 13.53 7.29
N VAL A 202 30.13 13.51 8.22
CA VAL A 202 28.97 12.59 8.19
C VAL A 202 27.70 13.34 7.77
N PHE A 203 27.05 12.83 6.75
CA PHE A 203 25.76 13.30 6.22
C PHE A 203 24.70 12.26 6.50
N GLN A 204 23.57 12.68 7.08
CA GLN A 204 22.41 11.81 7.22
C GLN A 204 21.46 11.99 6.02
N PHE A 205 20.58 11.04 5.80
CA PHE A 205 19.48 11.16 4.84
C PHE A 205 18.33 10.24 5.22
N THR A 206 17.12 10.56 4.72
CA THR A 206 15.95 9.69 4.85
C THR A 206 15.26 9.59 3.49
N LEU A 207 15.11 8.37 2.99
CA LEU A 207 14.32 8.04 1.80
C LEU A 207 12.91 7.69 2.26
N PRO A 208 11.91 8.51 1.95
CA PRO A 208 10.54 8.26 2.42
C PRO A 208 9.85 7.17 1.57
N ASN A 209 8.92 6.45 2.20
CA ASN A 209 7.98 5.54 1.54
C ASN A 209 8.66 4.50 0.60
N VAL A 210 9.71 3.84 1.07
CA VAL A 210 10.35 2.76 0.34
C VAL A 210 9.51 1.49 0.48
N GLU A 211 8.98 1.01 -0.63
CA GLU A 211 8.18 -0.21 -0.66
C GLU A 211 9.05 -1.46 -0.81
N GLU A 212 8.64 -2.53 -0.15
CA GLU A 212 9.14 -3.87 -0.41
C GLU A 212 8.66 -4.32 -1.81
N GLY A 213 9.57 -4.40 -2.77
CA GLY A 213 9.24 -4.79 -4.13
C GLY A 213 9.20 -6.30 -4.31
N ALA A 214 8.07 -6.85 -4.71
CA ALA A 214 7.95 -8.27 -5.02
C ALA A 214 8.73 -8.72 -6.27
N ASP A 215 9.21 -7.78 -7.08
CA ASP A 215 9.97 -8.03 -8.31
C ASP A 215 11.46 -7.77 -8.15
N SER A 216 11.91 -7.40 -6.95
CA SER A 216 13.29 -7.01 -6.75
C SER A 216 13.82 -7.50 -5.40
N ASP A 217 14.65 -8.54 -5.44
CA ASP A 217 15.41 -8.95 -4.27
C ASP A 217 16.56 -7.95 -3.97
N SER A 218 16.82 -7.01 -4.87
CA SER A 218 17.91 -6.05 -4.74
C SER A 218 17.52 -4.61 -5.10
N TYR A 219 18.06 -3.70 -4.35
CA TYR A 219 17.89 -2.26 -4.44
C TYR A 219 19.25 -1.60 -4.62
N MET A 220 19.37 -0.71 -5.60
CA MET A 220 20.60 0.00 -5.89
C MET A 220 20.50 1.43 -5.35
N LEU A 221 21.35 1.76 -4.38
CA LEU A 221 21.44 3.08 -3.77
C LEU A 221 22.63 3.85 -4.34
N SER A 222 22.40 5.07 -4.79
CA SER A 222 23.46 5.99 -5.24
C SER A 222 23.42 7.32 -4.51
N VAL A 223 24.60 7.89 -4.26
CA VAL A 223 24.79 9.24 -3.70
C VAL A 223 25.53 10.09 -4.73
N GLY A 224 24.83 11.07 -5.30
CA GLY A 224 25.36 11.91 -6.35
C GLY A 224 25.79 11.10 -7.59
N ARG A 225 27.07 11.16 -7.93
CA ARG A 225 27.68 10.45 -9.07
C ARG A 225 28.67 9.38 -8.63
N ARG A 226 28.59 8.93 -7.38
CA ARG A 226 29.62 8.11 -6.72
C ARG A 226 29.44 6.60 -6.85
N GLY A 227 28.67 6.16 -7.82
CA GLY A 227 28.37 4.75 -8.05
C GLY A 227 27.16 4.27 -7.27
N GLU A 228 26.87 2.99 -7.43
CA GLU A 228 25.69 2.34 -6.85
C GLU A 228 26.16 1.23 -5.91
N VAL A 229 25.45 1.09 -4.78
CA VAL A 229 25.65 0.01 -3.82
C VAL A 229 24.35 -0.77 -3.69
N GLU A 230 24.48 -2.08 -3.76
CA GLU A 230 23.35 -3.00 -3.70
C GLU A 230 22.98 -3.34 -2.27
N TYR A 231 21.66 -3.33 -1.98
CA TYR A 231 21.07 -3.70 -0.69
C TYR A 231 19.86 -4.60 -0.91
N SER A 232 19.58 -5.50 0.04
CA SER A 232 18.28 -6.13 0.18
C SER A 232 17.30 -5.19 0.92
N PHE A 233 15.98 -5.41 0.77
CA PHE A 233 14.98 -4.65 1.54
C PHE A 233 15.20 -4.78 3.05
N PHE A 234 15.54 -5.99 3.50
CA PHE A 234 15.86 -6.26 4.91
C PHE A 234 17.04 -5.41 5.42
N GLN A 235 18.11 -5.25 4.62
CA GLN A 235 19.24 -4.40 4.99
C GLN A 235 18.85 -2.93 5.06
N LEU A 236 18.05 -2.44 4.10
CA LEU A 236 17.57 -1.07 4.08
C LEU A 236 16.66 -0.77 5.27
N SER A 237 15.69 -1.66 5.57
CA SER A 237 14.65 -1.42 6.57
C SER A 237 15.14 -1.55 8.02
N LEU A 238 16.07 -2.49 8.31
CA LEU A 238 16.50 -2.77 9.68
C LEU A 238 17.78 -2.04 10.09
N PHE A 239 18.74 -1.93 9.17
CA PHE A 239 20.06 -1.40 9.52
C PHE A 239 20.28 0.01 8.97
N GLY A 240 19.54 0.35 7.91
CA GLY A 240 19.81 1.52 7.11
C GLY A 240 21.15 1.43 6.33
N PRO A 241 21.26 2.10 5.20
CA PRO A 241 22.51 2.13 4.43
C PRO A 241 23.55 3.02 5.11
N ALA A 242 24.74 2.49 5.30
CA ALA A 242 25.91 3.23 5.75
C ALA A 242 26.99 3.19 4.66
N LEU A 243 27.17 4.29 3.98
CA LEU A 243 28.15 4.44 2.89
C LEU A 243 29.36 5.23 3.39
N SER A 244 30.56 4.86 2.98
CA SER A 244 31.76 5.61 3.28
C SER A 244 32.62 5.79 2.03
N MET A 245 33.32 6.91 1.94
CA MET A 245 34.22 7.24 0.87
C MET A 245 35.39 8.08 1.40
N GLY A 246 36.56 7.90 0.81
CA GLY A 246 37.82 8.56 1.23
C GLY A 246 38.86 7.55 1.65
N ASP A 247 40.07 8.04 1.95
CA ASP A 247 41.22 7.24 2.37
C ASP A 247 41.44 7.29 3.89
#